data_951239d997d6398deadc803f3bcb9f3f
#
_entry.id   951239d997d6398deadc803f3bcb9f3f
#
_cell.length_a   1.000
_cell.length_b   1.000
_cell.length_c   1.000
_cell.angle_alpha   90.00
_cell.angle_beta   90.00
_cell.angle_gamma   90.00
#
_symmetry.space_group_name_H-M   'P 1'
#
loop_
_entity.id
_entity.type
_entity.pdbx_description
1 polymer ?
#
loop_
_entity_poly.entity_id
_entity_poly.type
_entity_poly.pdbx_seq_one_letter_code
_entity_poly.pdbx_strand_id
1 'polypeptide(L)'
;MDKLVILKSIGGNFERGFQCSLSIATEGQPIDLKVLGALPAHHSLPEDYRTWQATCRNLGLRSRISGSGTVRKGATRSDCVRASEHLQEQLNRWLQSPSFVPIRDKLQEQLQPRDRVRLVLQVDDLALQQLPWHAWELLDRYHNIEIALASPTYQAVKQSPPCPKPMRVLAILGDASGIDIETDRVKS
;
A
#
# COMPACT_ATOMS: atom_id res chain seq x y z
N MET A 1 -14.79 11.12 -14.19
CA MET A 1 -13.61 11.72 -14.88
C MET A 1 -12.37 10.98 -14.41
N ASP A 2 -11.28 11.02 -15.19
CA ASP A 2 -10.04 10.36 -14.78
C ASP A 2 -9.21 11.37 -13.97
N LYS A 3 -9.01 11.07 -12.69
CA LYS A 3 -8.32 11.94 -11.73
C LYS A 3 -6.97 11.33 -11.35
N LEU A 4 -5.93 12.14 -11.43
CA LEU A 4 -4.61 11.82 -10.90
C LEU A 4 -4.44 12.52 -9.56
N VAL A 5 -4.21 11.73 -8.52
CA VAL A 5 -3.96 12.19 -7.16
C VAL A 5 -2.56 11.78 -6.76
N ILE A 6 -1.72 12.73 -6.38
CA ILE A 6 -0.35 12.46 -5.94
C ILE A 6 -0.24 12.87 -4.47
N LEU A 7 -0.08 11.89 -3.60
CA LEU A 7 0.25 12.10 -2.18
C LEU A 7 1.75 11.87 -1.99
N LYS A 8 2.46 12.94 -1.70
CA LYS A 8 3.91 12.92 -1.56
C LYS A 8 4.33 13.16 -0.11
N SER A 9 5.21 12.30 0.42
CA SER A 9 5.99 12.61 1.61
C SER A 9 7.17 13.50 1.22
N ILE A 10 7.25 14.68 1.82
CA ILE A 10 8.33 15.66 1.56
C ILE A 10 9.53 15.37 2.44
N GLY A 11 9.33 14.64 3.54
CA GLY A 11 10.35 14.25 4.49
C GLY A 11 9.74 13.92 5.85
N GLY A 12 10.56 13.42 6.74
CA GLY A 12 10.15 12.99 8.08
C GLY A 12 10.40 11.50 8.31
N ASN A 13 9.93 11.02 9.43
CA ASN A 13 9.97 9.62 9.83
C ASN A 13 8.89 9.34 10.89
N PHE A 14 8.73 8.07 11.30
CA PHE A 14 7.73 7.69 12.31
C PHE A 14 7.98 8.26 13.71
N GLU A 15 9.19 8.75 14.00
CA GLU A 15 9.53 9.36 15.29
C GLU A 15 9.13 10.84 15.37
N ARG A 16 9.22 11.57 14.24
CA ARG A 16 8.98 13.02 14.17
C ARG A 16 7.72 13.38 13.41
N GLY A 17 7.12 12.41 12.74
CA GLY A 17 6.03 12.62 11.80
C GLY A 17 6.54 12.93 10.39
N PHE A 18 5.61 13.03 9.45
CA PHE A 18 5.88 13.26 8.03
C PHE A 18 5.21 14.54 7.55
N GLN A 19 5.95 15.34 6.79
CA GLN A 19 5.36 16.42 6.01
C GLN A 19 4.83 15.85 4.69
N CYS A 20 3.61 16.20 4.35
CA CYS A 20 2.93 15.65 3.18
C CYS A 20 2.44 16.76 2.26
N SER A 21 2.42 16.51 0.97
CA SER A 21 1.72 17.34 0.00
C SER A 21 0.78 16.48 -0.83
N LEU A 22 -0.40 17.00 -1.06
CA LEU A 22 -1.40 16.46 -1.98
C LEU A 22 -1.41 17.30 -3.24
N SER A 23 -1.37 16.66 -4.39
CA SER A 23 -1.61 17.30 -5.69
C SER A 23 -2.71 16.54 -6.40
N ILE A 24 -3.66 17.27 -6.98
CA ILE A 24 -4.78 16.69 -7.73
C ILE A 24 -4.80 17.33 -9.12
N ALA A 25 -4.98 16.51 -10.14
CA ALA A 25 -5.12 16.91 -11.52
C ALA A 25 -6.17 16.05 -12.23
N THR A 26 -6.76 16.55 -13.28
CA THR A 26 -7.42 15.71 -14.30
C THR A 26 -6.32 15.07 -15.14
N GLU A 27 -6.43 13.78 -15.46
CA GLU A 27 -5.38 13.07 -16.20
C GLU A 27 -5.09 13.77 -17.55
N GLY A 28 -3.81 14.03 -17.81
CA GLY A 28 -3.36 14.77 -19.00
C GLY A 28 -3.43 16.29 -18.88
N GLN A 29 -3.89 16.85 -17.76
CA GLN A 29 -3.91 18.28 -17.48
C GLN A 29 -2.82 18.68 -16.47
N PRO A 30 -2.41 19.97 -16.44
CA PRO A 30 -1.56 20.47 -15.37
C PRO A 30 -2.17 20.22 -13.98
N ILE A 31 -1.31 20.25 -12.95
CA ILE A 31 -1.76 20.13 -11.56
C ILE A 31 -2.60 21.35 -11.18
N ASP A 32 -3.87 21.12 -10.89
CA ASP A 32 -4.83 22.19 -10.58
C ASP A 32 -4.80 22.61 -9.11
N LEU A 33 -4.36 21.70 -8.24
CA LEU A 33 -4.42 21.88 -6.79
C LEU A 33 -3.19 21.30 -6.09
N LYS A 34 -2.67 22.07 -5.10
CA LYS A 34 -1.66 21.58 -4.18
C LYS A 34 -2.02 21.97 -2.75
N VAL A 35 -2.05 20.99 -1.84
CA VAL A 35 -2.34 21.17 -0.41
C VAL A 35 -1.23 20.56 0.41
N LEU A 36 -0.88 21.22 1.52
CA LEU A 36 0.08 20.71 2.49
C LEU A 36 -0.65 20.17 3.72
N GLY A 37 -0.08 19.15 4.33
CA GLY A 37 -0.53 18.55 5.58
C GLY A 37 0.62 17.82 6.25
N ALA A 38 0.34 17.25 7.41
CA ALA A 38 1.34 16.49 8.13
C ALA A 38 0.71 15.26 8.80
N LEU A 39 1.47 14.20 8.87
CA LEU A 39 1.15 13.03 9.69
C LEU A 39 1.99 13.14 10.98
N PRO A 40 1.40 13.05 12.17
CA PRO A 40 2.14 13.14 13.42
C PRO A 40 3.05 11.92 13.63
N ALA A 41 3.94 11.99 14.61
CA ALA A 41 4.74 10.84 15.03
C ALA A 41 3.84 9.64 15.40
N HIS A 42 4.26 8.43 15.01
CA HIS A 42 3.56 7.18 15.35
C HIS A 42 4.56 6.02 15.47
N HIS A 43 5.18 5.91 16.62
CA HIS A 43 6.30 5.00 16.83
C HIS A 43 5.96 3.52 16.68
N SER A 44 4.73 3.13 17.03
CA SER A 44 4.33 1.71 17.02
C SER A 44 3.87 1.20 15.65
N LEU A 45 3.41 2.06 14.74
CA LEU A 45 2.80 1.61 13.47
C LEU A 45 3.71 0.71 12.61
N PRO A 46 5.02 0.95 12.47
CA PRO A 46 5.91 0.04 11.78
C PRO A 46 6.03 -1.33 12.46
N GLU A 47 5.95 -1.38 13.80
CA GLU A 47 6.01 -2.63 14.56
C GLU A 47 4.69 -3.40 14.48
N ASP A 48 3.56 -2.70 14.49
CA ASP A 48 2.24 -3.29 14.26
C ASP A 48 2.19 -3.97 12.89
N TYR A 49 2.76 -3.33 11.86
CA TYR A 49 2.89 -3.93 10.52
C TYR A 49 3.77 -5.20 10.54
N ARG A 50 4.95 -5.16 11.19
CA ARG A 50 5.82 -6.35 11.29
C ARG A 50 5.14 -7.49 12.05
N THR A 51 4.42 -7.17 13.12
CA THR A 51 3.67 -8.13 13.93
C THR A 51 2.59 -8.81 13.10
N TRP A 52 1.80 -8.02 12.36
CA TRP A 52 0.82 -8.54 11.41
C TRP A 52 1.47 -9.46 10.38
N GLN A 53 2.54 -9.01 9.74
CA GLN A 53 3.24 -9.77 8.71
C GLN A 53 3.82 -11.09 9.26
N ALA A 54 4.43 -11.06 10.45
CA ALA A 54 4.95 -12.25 11.10
C ALA A 54 3.83 -13.24 11.48
N THR A 55 2.70 -12.73 12.00
CA THR A 55 1.54 -13.54 12.36
C THR A 55 0.96 -14.24 11.12
N CYS A 56 0.78 -13.52 10.02
CA CYS A 56 0.23 -14.09 8.80
C CYS A 56 1.19 -15.06 8.09
N ARG A 57 2.50 -14.82 8.12
CA ARG A 57 3.50 -15.76 7.59
C ARG A 57 3.57 -17.07 8.38
N ASN A 58 3.28 -17.00 9.67
CA ASN A 58 3.25 -18.19 10.55
C ASN A 58 1.89 -18.91 10.54
N LEU A 59 0.94 -18.46 9.72
CA LEU A 59 -0.36 -19.07 9.55
C LEU A 59 -0.19 -20.47 8.93
N GLY A 60 -0.72 -21.50 9.63
CA GLY A 60 -0.68 -22.87 9.12
C GLY A 60 0.68 -23.58 9.25
N LEU A 61 1.70 -22.93 9.79
CA LEU A 61 2.91 -23.66 10.18
C LEU A 61 2.54 -24.61 11.32
N ARG A 62 2.38 -25.90 10.98
CA ARG A 62 2.17 -26.95 11.98
C ARG A 62 3.28 -26.84 13.02
N SER A 63 2.89 -26.86 14.28
CA SER A 63 3.81 -26.96 15.41
C SER A 63 4.82 -28.09 15.14
N ARG A 64 6.01 -27.75 14.68
CA ARG A 64 7.12 -28.70 14.66
C ARG A 64 7.55 -28.85 16.09
N ILE A 65 7.38 -30.05 16.64
CA ILE A 65 7.95 -30.44 17.92
C ILE A 65 9.47 -30.38 17.72
N SER A 66 10.07 -29.28 18.14
CA SER A 66 11.53 -29.19 18.24
C SER A 66 11.92 -30.10 19.42
N GLY A 67 12.97 -30.91 19.24
CA GLY A 67 13.40 -31.90 20.25
C GLY A 67 13.76 -31.37 21.65
N SER A 68 13.49 -30.09 21.94
CA SER A 68 13.64 -29.41 23.22
C SER A 68 12.34 -29.20 23.99
N GLY A 69 11.24 -29.87 23.60
CA GLY A 69 9.98 -29.85 24.37
C GLY A 69 9.16 -28.55 24.38
N THR A 70 9.60 -27.51 23.68
CA THR A 70 8.86 -26.24 23.60
C THR A 70 7.89 -26.27 22.40
N VAL A 71 6.60 -26.40 22.69
CA VAL A 71 5.54 -26.32 21.69
C VAL A 71 5.37 -24.86 21.27
N ARG A 72 5.94 -24.48 20.14
CA ARG A 72 5.59 -23.20 19.50
C ARG A 72 4.21 -23.38 18.85
N LYS A 73 3.18 -22.83 19.47
CA LYS A 73 1.85 -22.71 18.87
C LYS A 73 1.97 -21.87 17.61
N GLY A 74 1.70 -22.44 16.44
CA GLY A 74 1.58 -21.66 15.20
C GLY A 74 0.45 -20.63 15.32
N ALA A 75 0.56 -19.54 14.59
CA ALA A 75 -0.50 -18.54 14.54
C ALA A 75 -1.79 -19.14 13.96
N THR A 76 -2.91 -18.76 14.53
CA THR A 76 -4.24 -19.15 14.04
C THR A 76 -4.78 -18.13 13.05
N ARG A 77 -5.79 -18.50 12.27
CA ARG A 77 -6.50 -17.56 11.39
C ARG A 77 -7.09 -16.39 12.19
N SER A 78 -7.63 -16.63 13.38
CA SER A 78 -8.15 -15.57 14.25
C SER A 78 -7.07 -14.62 14.74
N ASP A 79 -5.85 -15.08 14.94
CA ASP A 79 -4.72 -14.21 15.31
C ASP A 79 -4.33 -13.29 14.15
N CYS A 80 -4.34 -13.82 12.91
CA CYS A 80 -4.06 -13.03 11.71
C CYS A 80 -5.16 -11.97 11.47
N VAL A 81 -6.42 -12.33 11.62
CA VAL A 81 -7.56 -11.38 11.49
C VAL A 81 -7.44 -10.26 12.53
N ARG A 82 -7.22 -10.59 13.81
CA ARG A 82 -7.05 -9.58 14.88
C ARG A 82 -5.86 -8.65 14.62
N ALA A 83 -4.73 -9.19 14.17
CA ALA A 83 -3.56 -8.38 13.83
C ALA A 83 -3.84 -7.45 12.64
N SER A 84 -4.60 -7.91 11.64
CA SER A 84 -5.02 -7.10 10.50
C SER A 84 -5.96 -5.97 10.89
N GLU A 85 -6.99 -6.28 11.69
CA GLU A 85 -7.95 -5.30 12.21
C GLU A 85 -7.25 -4.23 13.07
N HIS A 86 -6.35 -4.65 13.95
CA HIS A 86 -5.56 -3.73 14.75
C HIS A 86 -4.72 -2.79 13.91
N LEU A 87 -3.97 -3.32 12.93
CA LEU A 87 -3.14 -2.52 12.02
C LEU A 87 -3.99 -1.53 11.22
N GLN A 88 -5.14 -1.97 10.70
CA GLN A 88 -6.06 -1.11 9.96
C GLN A 88 -6.60 0.02 10.85
N GLU A 89 -6.99 -0.29 12.08
CA GLU A 89 -7.47 0.71 13.05
C GLU A 89 -6.39 1.76 13.36
N GLN A 90 -5.14 1.33 13.63
CA GLN A 90 -4.04 2.24 13.92
C GLN A 90 -3.72 3.13 12.71
N LEU A 91 -3.67 2.56 11.50
CA LEU A 91 -3.46 3.30 10.27
C LEU A 91 -4.55 4.36 10.07
N ASN A 92 -5.83 3.99 10.18
CA ASN A 92 -6.93 4.91 9.97
C ASN A 92 -6.99 6.01 11.03
N ARG A 93 -6.73 5.69 12.31
CA ARG A 93 -6.61 6.69 13.38
C ARG A 93 -5.48 7.70 13.07
N TRP A 94 -4.35 7.23 12.58
CA TRP A 94 -3.23 8.09 12.21
C TRP A 94 -3.56 9.01 11.02
N LEU A 95 -4.20 8.47 9.99
CA LEU A 95 -4.66 9.22 8.83
C LEU A 95 -5.85 10.15 9.13
N GLN A 96 -6.48 10.00 10.31
CA GLN A 96 -7.53 10.90 10.82
C GLN A 96 -6.98 12.03 11.68
N SER A 97 -5.66 12.11 11.87
CA SER A 97 -5.04 13.14 12.71
C SER A 97 -5.40 14.57 12.25
N PRO A 98 -5.53 15.54 13.19
CA PRO A 98 -5.91 16.91 12.84
C PRO A 98 -4.97 17.58 11.83
N SER A 99 -3.68 17.28 11.88
CA SER A 99 -2.69 17.82 10.96
C SER A 99 -2.80 17.26 9.52
N PHE A 100 -3.51 16.15 9.33
CA PHE A 100 -3.76 15.53 8.03
C PHE A 100 -5.16 15.85 7.47
N VAL A 101 -6.05 16.43 8.28
CA VAL A 101 -7.42 16.84 7.89
C VAL A 101 -7.42 17.67 6.59
N PRO A 102 -6.54 18.67 6.38
CA PRO A 102 -6.56 19.46 5.14
C PRO A 102 -6.42 18.62 3.88
N ILE A 103 -5.62 17.55 3.94
CA ILE A 103 -5.45 16.61 2.82
C ILE A 103 -6.72 15.78 2.62
N ARG A 104 -7.30 15.25 3.71
CA ARG A 104 -8.53 14.45 3.64
C ARG A 104 -9.73 15.24 3.11
N ASP A 105 -9.93 16.44 3.65
CA ASP A 105 -11.04 17.30 3.26
C ASP A 105 -10.94 17.65 1.77
N LYS A 106 -9.73 17.93 1.30
CA LYS A 106 -9.52 18.27 -0.10
C LYS A 106 -9.73 17.08 -1.03
N LEU A 107 -9.37 15.87 -0.62
CA LEU A 107 -9.70 14.64 -1.35
C LEU A 107 -11.23 14.48 -1.47
N GLN A 108 -11.95 14.67 -0.36
CA GLN A 108 -13.42 14.55 -0.34
C GLN A 108 -14.13 15.64 -1.16
N GLU A 109 -13.56 16.84 -1.20
CA GLU A 109 -14.10 17.97 -1.97
C GLU A 109 -13.92 17.78 -3.49
N GLN A 110 -12.75 17.27 -3.90
CA GLN A 110 -12.34 17.23 -5.30
C GLN A 110 -12.66 15.94 -6.03
N LEU A 111 -12.95 14.86 -5.29
CA LEU A 111 -13.21 13.55 -5.85
C LEU A 111 -14.68 13.15 -5.66
N GLN A 112 -15.26 12.60 -6.70
CA GLN A 112 -16.60 12.01 -6.68
C GLN A 112 -16.52 10.48 -6.62
N PRO A 113 -17.50 9.79 -6.01
CA PRO A 113 -17.49 8.31 -5.91
C PRO A 113 -17.39 7.57 -7.24
N ARG A 114 -17.82 8.20 -8.34
CA ARG A 114 -17.81 7.63 -9.70
C ARG A 114 -16.55 7.98 -10.50
N ASP A 115 -15.67 8.80 -9.96
CA ASP A 115 -14.43 9.13 -10.66
C ASP A 115 -13.53 7.90 -10.74
N ARG A 116 -12.78 7.78 -11.82
CA ARG A 116 -11.64 6.88 -11.89
C ARG A 116 -10.45 7.61 -11.30
N VAL A 117 -9.97 7.12 -10.18
CA VAL A 117 -8.92 7.80 -9.41
C VAL A 117 -7.65 6.96 -9.43
N ARG A 118 -6.56 7.55 -9.88
CA ARG A 118 -5.23 6.99 -9.70
C ARG A 118 -4.53 7.72 -8.56
N LEU A 119 -4.43 7.05 -7.41
CA LEU A 119 -3.70 7.56 -6.25
C LEU A 119 -2.24 7.10 -6.31
N VAL A 120 -1.36 8.03 -6.54
CA VAL A 120 0.09 7.79 -6.57
C VAL A 120 0.70 8.23 -5.24
N LEU A 121 1.29 7.28 -4.54
CA LEU A 121 2.01 7.51 -3.28
C LEU A 121 3.50 7.68 -3.59
N GLN A 122 4.01 8.90 -3.46
CA GLN A 122 5.44 9.22 -3.62
C GLN A 122 6.08 9.32 -2.24
N VAL A 123 6.63 8.24 -1.74
CA VAL A 123 7.19 8.15 -0.40
C VAL A 123 8.60 7.56 -0.44
N ASP A 124 9.53 8.17 0.32
CA ASP A 124 10.93 7.73 0.41
C ASP A 124 11.13 6.71 1.52
N ASP A 125 10.41 6.85 2.62
CA ASP A 125 10.52 5.97 3.78
C ASP A 125 9.97 4.57 3.45
N LEU A 126 10.82 3.55 3.60
CA LEU A 126 10.48 2.17 3.23
C LEU A 126 9.35 1.60 4.11
N ALA A 127 9.32 1.92 5.40
CA ALA A 127 8.28 1.44 6.30
C ALA A 127 6.94 2.10 5.95
N LEU A 128 6.95 3.37 5.52
CA LEU A 128 5.78 4.07 5.03
C LEU A 128 5.25 3.47 3.71
N GLN A 129 6.15 3.04 2.80
CA GLN A 129 5.75 2.34 1.57
C GLN A 129 5.06 0.99 1.85
N GLN A 130 5.49 0.30 2.89
CA GLN A 130 4.98 -1.03 3.24
C GLN A 130 3.60 -1.02 3.91
N LEU A 131 3.12 0.12 4.38
CA LEU A 131 1.81 0.20 5.02
C LEU A 131 0.69 -0.25 4.06
N PRO A 132 -0.37 -0.87 4.58
CA PRO A 132 -1.50 -1.33 3.77
C PRO A 132 -2.41 -0.16 3.37
N TRP A 133 -1.97 0.70 2.48
CA TRP A 133 -2.69 1.90 2.04
C TRP A 133 -4.09 1.60 1.49
N HIS A 134 -4.29 0.40 0.95
CA HIS A 134 -5.62 -0.05 0.50
C HIS A 134 -6.63 -0.21 1.65
N ALA A 135 -6.16 -0.30 2.90
CA ALA A 135 -7.00 -0.36 4.10
C ALA A 135 -7.40 1.04 4.64
N TRP A 136 -7.08 2.10 3.92
CA TRP A 136 -7.50 3.45 4.27
C TRP A 136 -9.00 3.64 3.98
N GLU A 137 -9.82 3.75 5.03
CA GLU A 137 -11.29 3.83 4.95
C GLU A 137 -11.82 4.94 4.03
N LEU A 138 -11.06 6.04 3.86
CA LEU A 138 -11.45 7.09 2.93
C LEU A 138 -11.62 6.56 1.50
N LEU A 139 -10.81 5.57 1.13
CA LEU A 139 -10.79 5.02 -0.22
C LEU A 139 -12.02 4.16 -0.54
N ASP A 140 -12.69 3.62 0.46
CA ASP A 140 -13.91 2.82 0.30
C ASP A 140 -15.06 3.60 -0.35
N ARG A 141 -14.97 4.93 -0.33
CA ARG A 141 -15.95 5.81 -1.00
C ARG A 141 -15.83 5.83 -2.52
N TYR A 142 -14.68 5.40 -3.06
CA TYR A 142 -14.35 5.53 -4.47
C TYR A 142 -14.30 4.16 -5.13
N HIS A 143 -15.29 3.85 -5.97
CA HIS A 143 -15.44 2.51 -6.55
C HIS A 143 -14.35 2.15 -7.56
N ASN A 144 -13.69 3.14 -8.16
CA ASN A 144 -12.70 2.96 -9.22
C ASN A 144 -11.38 3.65 -8.82
N ILE A 145 -10.83 3.28 -7.65
CA ILE A 145 -9.55 3.81 -7.20
C ILE A 145 -8.45 2.78 -7.41
N GLU A 146 -7.35 3.22 -8.00
CA GLU A 146 -6.12 2.46 -8.17
C GLU A 146 -5.02 3.11 -7.34
N ILE A 147 -4.27 2.31 -6.57
CA ILE A 147 -3.16 2.78 -5.75
C ILE A 147 -1.86 2.34 -6.39
N ALA A 148 -0.95 3.28 -6.61
CA ALA A 148 0.39 3.01 -7.10
C ALA A 148 1.45 3.62 -6.17
N LEU A 149 2.54 2.91 -5.97
CA LEU A 149 3.74 3.43 -5.32
C LEU A 149 4.68 3.98 -6.40
N ALA A 150 5.22 5.16 -6.18
CA ALA A 150 6.19 5.77 -7.06
C ALA A 150 7.42 6.23 -6.29
N SER A 151 8.58 6.12 -6.93
CA SER A 151 9.79 6.76 -6.41
C SER A 151 9.65 8.28 -6.46
N PRO A 152 10.14 9.02 -5.46
CA PRO A 152 10.13 10.48 -5.48
C PRO A 152 10.98 11.07 -6.61
N THR A 153 11.98 10.34 -7.07
CA THR A 153 12.78 10.69 -8.25
C THR A 153 12.23 9.96 -9.47
N TYR A 154 11.48 10.68 -10.28
CA TYR A 154 10.99 10.17 -11.57
C TYR A 154 11.88 10.71 -12.69
N GLN A 155 12.50 9.81 -13.44
CA GLN A 155 13.03 10.12 -14.77
C GLN A 155 12.05 9.57 -15.80
N ALA A 156 11.56 10.44 -16.68
CA ALA A 156 10.75 9.98 -17.79
C ALA A 156 11.52 8.93 -18.58
N VAL A 157 10.98 7.73 -18.63
CA VAL A 157 11.54 6.67 -19.45
C VAL A 157 11.41 7.14 -20.91
N LYS A 158 12.54 7.41 -21.57
CA LYS A 158 12.53 7.62 -23.02
C LYS A 158 11.92 6.37 -23.63
N GLN A 159 10.83 6.55 -24.39
CA GLN A 159 10.24 5.44 -25.11
C GLN A 159 11.34 4.77 -25.94
N SER A 160 11.69 3.55 -25.55
CA SER A 160 12.59 2.74 -26.38
C SER A 160 11.85 2.43 -27.68
N PRO A 161 12.54 2.51 -28.82
CA PRO A 161 11.93 2.07 -30.08
C PRO A 161 11.40 0.64 -29.93
N PRO A 162 10.32 0.28 -30.60
CA PRO A 162 9.74 -1.05 -30.50
C PRO A 162 10.82 -2.09 -30.78
N CYS A 163 11.01 -3.02 -29.85
CA CYS A 163 12.03 -4.05 -29.98
C CYS A 163 11.59 -5.00 -31.10
N PRO A 164 12.36 -5.12 -32.21
CA PRO A 164 11.98 -5.98 -33.35
C PRO A 164 12.18 -7.47 -33.06
N LYS A 165 12.62 -7.84 -31.86
CA LYS A 165 12.85 -9.25 -31.48
C LYS A 165 11.71 -9.75 -30.59
N PRO A 166 11.29 -11.02 -30.76
CA PRO A 166 10.29 -11.62 -29.87
C PRO A 166 10.75 -11.53 -28.41
N MET A 167 9.87 -11.05 -27.56
CA MET A 167 10.13 -10.95 -26.12
C MET A 167 10.14 -12.37 -25.54
N ARG A 168 11.19 -12.74 -24.83
CA ARG A 168 11.23 -13.98 -24.06
C ARG A 168 10.77 -13.67 -22.65
N VAL A 169 9.65 -14.30 -22.23
CA VAL A 169 9.12 -14.16 -20.88
C VAL A 169 9.52 -15.41 -20.09
N LEU A 170 10.24 -15.21 -18.98
CA LEU A 170 10.49 -16.26 -17.99
C LEU A 170 9.41 -16.15 -16.92
N ALA A 171 8.52 -17.14 -16.85
CA ALA A 171 7.57 -17.28 -15.76
C ALA A 171 8.19 -18.19 -14.69
N ILE A 172 8.40 -17.66 -13.49
CA ILE A 172 8.83 -18.43 -12.32
C ILE A 172 7.58 -18.71 -11.51
N LEU A 173 7.14 -19.97 -11.53
CA LEU A 173 6.04 -20.45 -10.71
C LEU A 173 6.59 -20.82 -9.34
N GLY A 174 6.01 -20.26 -8.28
CA GLY A 174 6.35 -20.61 -6.90
C GLY A 174 5.84 -22.00 -6.49
N ASP A 175 5.91 -22.30 -5.21
CA ASP A 175 5.43 -23.57 -4.65
C ASP A 175 3.92 -23.75 -4.92
N ALA A 176 3.56 -24.88 -5.51
CA ALA A 176 2.20 -25.23 -5.89
C ALA A 176 1.35 -25.78 -4.73
N SER A 177 1.85 -25.77 -3.51
CA SER A 177 1.12 -26.30 -2.36
C SER A 177 -0.15 -25.47 -2.09
N GLY A 178 -1.28 -25.99 -2.53
CA GLY A 178 -2.63 -25.44 -2.33
C GLY A 178 -3.20 -24.62 -3.49
N ILE A 179 -2.49 -24.50 -4.63
CA ILE A 179 -2.99 -23.86 -5.84
C ILE A 179 -2.76 -24.80 -7.02
N ASP A 180 -3.82 -25.13 -7.75
CA ASP A 180 -3.71 -25.92 -8.98
C ASP A 180 -3.22 -25.03 -10.14
N ILE A 181 -1.93 -25.10 -10.42
CA ILE A 181 -1.27 -24.31 -11.48
C ILE A 181 -1.25 -25.04 -12.83
N GLU A 182 -1.74 -26.29 -12.92
CA GLU A 182 -1.71 -27.03 -14.18
C GLU A 182 -2.69 -26.45 -15.19
N THR A 183 -3.78 -25.86 -14.73
CA THR A 183 -4.82 -25.29 -15.61
C THR A 183 -4.34 -24.07 -16.41
N ASP A 184 -3.33 -23.35 -15.93
CA ASP A 184 -2.80 -22.14 -16.59
C ASP A 184 -1.69 -22.46 -17.63
N ARG A 185 -1.13 -23.67 -17.62
CA ARG A 185 -0.10 -24.09 -18.57
C ARG A 185 -0.58 -24.30 -20.01
N VAL A 186 -1.89 -24.42 -20.23
CA VAL A 186 -2.48 -24.83 -21.51
C VAL A 186 -2.87 -23.65 -22.41
N LYS A 187 -2.68 -22.40 -21.96
CA LYS A 187 -3.09 -21.20 -22.72
C LYS A 187 -1.93 -20.35 -23.24
N SER A 188 -0.78 -20.94 -23.50
CA SER A 188 0.36 -20.26 -24.12
C SER A 188 0.57 -20.73 -25.57
#